data_6cf5aa0d6c3e30225e1c115b50ba6a4d
#
_entry.id   6cf5aa0d6c3e30225e1c115b50ba6a4d
#
_cell.length_a   1.000
_cell.length_b   1.000
_cell.length_c   1.000
_cell.angle_alpha   90.00
_cell.angle_beta   90.00
_cell.angle_gamma   90.00
#
_symmetry.space_group_name_H-M   'P 1'
#
loop_
_entity.id
_entity.type
_entity.pdbx_description
1 polymer ?
#
loop_
_entity_poly.entity_id
_entity_poly.type
_entity_poly.pdbx_seq_one_letter_code
_entity_poly.pdbx_strand_id
1 'polypeptide(L)'
;MNLIIDIGNTVAKIAVFKDKDIVEILYDSNQTLECLSDICAKYAVEKAIVATVIDLNERVLAQLKSLPVSLLWLNEKTLLPVENLYETPETLGYDRMAAVVGAYEQFPGKDILVIDAGTCITYEFIDAAGRYHGGNISPGVQMRFRALHEFTGRLPLVLREGRRLPL
;
A
#
# COMPACT_ATOMS: atom_id res chain seq x y z
N MET A 1 6.61 8.41 -17.65
CA MET A 1 6.22 8.51 -16.21
C MET A 1 5.95 7.13 -15.65
N ASN A 2 5.99 6.97 -14.31
CA ASN A 2 5.71 5.71 -13.64
C ASN A 2 4.37 5.79 -12.91
N LEU A 3 3.60 4.71 -12.95
CA LEU A 3 2.31 4.57 -12.27
C LEU A 3 2.43 3.56 -11.14
N ILE A 4 1.99 3.94 -9.96
CA ILE A 4 1.93 3.06 -8.79
C ILE A 4 0.46 2.82 -8.48
N ILE A 5 0.06 1.55 -8.32
CA ILE A 5 -1.31 1.14 -8.01
C ILE A 5 -1.24 0.25 -6.77
N ASP A 6 -1.69 0.77 -5.64
CA ASP A 6 -1.79 0.06 -4.38
C ASP A 6 -3.26 -0.26 -4.08
N ILE A 7 -3.65 -1.52 -4.17
CA ILE A 7 -5.03 -1.98 -4.00
C ILE A 7 -5.20 -2.59 -2.61
N GLY A 8 -5.61 -1.74 -1.68
CA GLY A 8 -5.87 -2.11 -0.30
C GLY A 8 -7.27 -2.67 -0.05
N ASN A 9 -7.54 -3.08 1.19
CA ASN A 9 -8.84 -3.64 1.61
C ASN A 9 -10.03 -2.68 1.45
N THR A 10 -9.81 -1.38 1.55
CA THR A 10 -10.88 -0.37 1.59
C THR A 10 -10.89 0.49 0.34
N VAL A 11 -9.73 0.80 -0.22
CA VAL A 11 -9.57 1.76 -1.31
C VAL A 11 -8.32 1.41 -2.10
N ALA A 12 -8.32 1.74 -3.40
CA ALA A 12 -7.12 1.77 -4.22
C ALA A 12 -6.48 3.15 -4.17
N LYS A 13 -5.17 3.21 -3.99
CA LYS A 13 -4.36 4.43 -4.10
C LYS A 13 -3.57 4.36 -5.40
N ILE A 14 -3.63 5.41 -6.17
CA ILE A 14 -2.99 5.48 -7.47
C ILE A 14 -2.13 6.73 -7.50
N ALA A 15 -0.84 6.56 -7.77
CA ALA A 15 0.10 7.67 -7.80
C ALA A 15 0.87 7.70 -9.13
N VAL A 16 1.01 8.90 -9.68
CA VAL A 16 1.83 9.16 -10.87
C VAL A 16 3.13 9.80 -10.42
N PHE A 17 4.24 9.23 -10.85
CA PHE A 17 5.58 9.71 -10.56
C PHE A 17 6.29 10.18 -11.85
N LYS A 18 7.00 11.27 -11.72
CA LYS A 18 8.04 11.68 -12.65
C LYS A 18 9.37 11.61 -11.92
N ASP A 19 10.20 10.65 -12.29
CA ASP A 19 11.42 10.31 -11.55
C ASP A 19 11.13 9.99 -10.08
N LYS A 20 11.55 10.82 -9.15
CA LYS A 20 11.29 10.67 -7.70
C LYS A 20 10.15 11.55 -7.18
N ASP A 21 9.58 12.41 -8.02
CA ASP A 21 8.57 13.37 -7.62
C ASP A 21 7.15 12.83 -7.86
N ILE A 22 6.30 12.99 -6.87
CA ILE A 22 4.87 12.70 -6.98
C ILE A 22 4.21 13.81 -7.78
N VAL A 23 3.61 13.45 -8.92
CA VAL A 23 2.89 14.39 -9.79
C VAL A 23 1.41 14.46 -9.39
N GLU A 24 0.80 13.31 -9.10
CA GLU A 24 -0.60 13.22 -8.72
C GLU A 24 -0.83 11.99 -7.84
N ILE A 25 -1.74 12.11 -6.87
CA ILE A 25 -2.26 10.98 -6.09
C ILE A 25 -3.78 10.99 -6.18
N LEU A 26 -4.35 9.83 -6.50
CA LEU A 26 -5.79 9.61 -6.58
C LEU A 26 -6.18 8.43 -5.68
N TYR A 27 -7.43 8.48 -5.25
CA TYR A 27 -8.07 7.39 -4.52
C TYR A 27 -9.26 6.92 -5.35
N ASP A 28 -9.39 5.61 -5.51
CA ASP A 28 -10.44 5.01 -6.32
C ASP A 28 -11.02 3.78 -5.64
N SER A 29 -12.14 3.29 -6.17
CA SER A 29 -12.71 2.04 -5.73
C SER A 29 -11.77 0.87 -6.05
N ASN A 30 -11.46 0.05 -5.05
CA ASN A 30 -10.70 -1.18 -5.25
C ASN A 30 -11.47 -2.26 -6.06
N GLN A 31 -12.75 -2.01 -6.38
CA GLN A 31 -13.60 -2.91 -7.15
C GLN A 31 -13.74 -2.53 -8.62
N THR A 32 -13.40 -1.30 -9.00
CA THR A 32 -13.66 -0.79 -10.35
C THR A 32 -12.47 -0.09 -11.01
N LEU A 33 -11.59 0.57 -10.26
CA LEU A 33 -10.42 1.35 -10.76
C LEU A 33 -10.79 2.26 -11.94
N GLU A 34 -11.82 3.08 -11.80
CA GLU A 34 -12.41 3.84 -12.91
C GLU A 34 -11.47 4.92 -13.46
N CYS A 35 -10.59 5.46 -12.62
CA CYS A 35 -9.67 6.54 -13.03
C CYS A 35 -8.47 6.09 -13.87
N LEU A 36 -8.19 4.78 -14.02
CA LEU A 36 -7.00 4.29 -14.71
C LEU A 36 -6.90 4.74 -16.17
N SER A 37 -8.02 4.70 -16.89
CA SER A 37 -8.08 5.11 -18.29
C SER A 37 -7.72 6.59 -18.46
N ASP A 38 -8.29 7.43 -17.60
CA ASP A 38 -8.08 8.89 -17.63
C ASP A 38 -6.64 9.26 -17.26
N ILE A 39 -6.06 8.55 -16.28
CA ILE A 39 -4.66 8.72 -15.91
C ILE A 39 -3.74 8.38 -17.07
N CYS A 40 -3.94 7.24 -17.71
CA CYS A 40 -3.11 6.83 -18.85
C CYS A 40 -3.31 7.73 -20.07
N ALA A 41 -4.49 8.33 -20.25
CA ALA A 41 -4.72 9.33 -21.30
C ALA A 41 -4.07 10.68 -20.97
N LYS A 42 -4.08 11.08 -19.68
CA LYS A 42 -3.54 12.36 -19.22
C LYS A 42 -2.01 12.37 -19.16
N TYR A 43 -1.40 11.25 -18.82
CA TYR A 43 0.04 11.13 -18.61
C TYR A 43 0.66 10.11 -19.56
N ALA A 44 1.86 10.39 -20.06
CA ALA A 44 2.67 9.46 -20.84
C ALA A 44 3.28 8.42 -19.88
N VAL A 45 2.45 7.48 -19.39
CA VAL A 45 2.88 6.39 -18.51
C VAL A 45 3.64 5.35 -19.33
N GLU A 46 4.81 4.95 -18.87
CA GLU A 46 5.65 3.94 -19.51
C GLU A 46 5.67 2.62 -18.76
N LYS A 47 5.65 2.71 -17.44
CA LYS A 47 5.73 1.57 -16.52
C LYS A 47 4.72 1.72 -15.41
N ALA A 48 4.18 0.60 -14.98
CA ALA A 48 3.32 0.56 -13.80
C ALA A 48 3.75 -0.58 -12.86
N ILE A 49 3.56 -0.35 -11.56
CA ILE A 49 3.68 -1.38 -10.54
C ILE A 49 2.35 -1.52 -9.81
N VAL A 50 1.93 -2.75 -9.56
CA VAL A 50 0.72 -3.07 -8.82
C VAL A 50 1.08 -3.87 -7.58
N ALA A 51 0.61 -3.39 -6.43
CA ALA A 51 0.56 -4.15 -5.18
C ALA A 51 -0.90 -4.38 -4.81
N THR A 52 -1.23 -5.55 -4.28
CA THR A 52 -2.56 -5.85 -3.77
C THR A 52 -2.49 -6.77 -2.56
N VAL A 53 -3.38 -6.53 -1.60
CA VAL A 53 -3.58 -7.38 -0.41
C VAL A 53 -4.95 -8.07 -0.42
N ILE A 54 -5.66 -7.99 -1.56
CA ILE A 54 -6.98 -8.62 -1.76
C ILE A 54 -6.99 -9.43 -3.05
N ASP A 55 -7.93 -10.37 -3.14
CA ASP A 55 -8.25 -11.03 -4.38
C ASP A 55 -8.99 -10.06 -5.32
N LEU A 56 -8.45 -9.89 -6.51
CA LEU A 56 -9.01 -8.98 -7.50
C LEU A 56 -10.13 -9.66 -8.30
N ASN A 57 -11.21 -8.94 -8.52
CA ASN A 57 -12.28 -9.40 -9.41
C ASN A 57 -11.82 -9.36 -10.89
N GLU A 58 -12.53 -10.10 -11.75
CA GLU A 58 -12.20 -10.24 -13.17
C GLU A 58 -12.16 -8.89 -13.91
N ARG A 59 -13.02 -7.95 -13.54
CA ARG A 59 -13.10 -6.61 -14.15
C ARG A 59 -11.80 -5.85 -13.91
N VAL A 60 -11.35 -5.77 -12.65
CA VAL A 60 -10.12 -5.08 -12.27
C VAL A 60 -8.90 -5.76 -12.90
N LEU A 61 -8.85 -7.10 -12.89
CA LEU A 61 -7.78 -7.86 -13.55
C LEU A 61 -7.72 -7.56 -15.06
N ALA A 62 -8.86 -7.51 -15.73
CA ALA A 62 -8.92 -7.19 -17.15
C ALA A 62 -8.45 -5.75 -17.44
N GLN A 63 -8.88 -4.78 -16.63
CA GLN A 63 -8.44 -3.40 -16.75
C GLN A 63 -6.92 -3.27 -16.59
N LEU A 64 -6.34 -3.86 -15.55
CA LEU A 64 -4.89 -3.82 -15.31
C LEU A 64 -4.10 -4.47 -16.44
N LYS A 65 -4.55 -5.63 -16.95
CA LYS A 65 -3.91 -6.31 -18.08
C LYS A 65 -4.04 -5.57 -19.40
N SER A 66 -5.06 -4.73 -19.56
CA SER A 66 -5.28 -3.93 -20.78
C SER A 66 -4.50 -2.62 -20.81
N LEU A 67 -3.82 -2.25 -19.72
CA LEU A 67 -3.02 -1.04 -19.70
C LEU A 67 -1.91 -1.11 -20.77
N PRO A 68 -1.73 -0.04 -21.57
CA PRO A 68 -0.75 -0.01 -22.65
C PRO A 68 0.67 0.29 -22.13
N VAL A 69 1.05 -0.31 -21.01
CA VAL A 69 2.30 -0.04 -20.29
C VAL A 69 2.96 -1.34 -19.82
N SER A 70 4.25 -1.30 -19.54
CA SER A 70 4.94 -2.42 -18.88
C SER A 70 4.46 -2.51 -17.43
N LEU A 71 3.75 -3.59 -17.09
CA LEU A 71 3.17 -3.82 -15.77
C LEU A 71 3.99 -4.81 -14.96
N LEU A 72 4.45 -4.38 -13.79
CA LEU A 72 5.08 -5.22 -12.77
C LEU A 72 4.07 -5.52 -11.66
N TRP A 73 3.84 -6.81 -11.41
CA TRP A 73 3.11 -7.25 -10.22
C TRP A 73 4.09 -7.47 -9.08
N LEU A 74 3.94 -6.70 -8.02
CA LEU A 74 4.73 -6.89 -6.81
C LEU A 74 4.34 -8.21 -6.15
N ASN A 75 5.30 -9.10 -5.99
CA ASN A 75 5.11 -10.43 -5.40
C ASN A 75 6.40 -10.89 -4.71
N GLU A 76 6.37 -12.07 -4.10
CA GLU A 76 7.48 -12.65 -3.33
C GLU A 76 8.76 -12.89 -4.15
N LYS A 77 8.66 -12.93 -5.49
CA LYS A 77 9.80 -13.13 -6.42
C LYS A 77 10.36 -11.81 -6.94
N THR A 78 9.70 -10.70 -6.63
CA THR A 78 10.18 -9.39 -7.05
C THR A 78 11.51 -9.07 -6.38
N LEU A 79 12.53 -8.80 -7.19
CA LEU A 79 13.83 -8.38 -6.66
C LEU A 79 13.69 -7.00 -6.02
N LEU A 80 14.04 -6.92 -4.76
CA LEU A 80 13.97 -5.70 -3.96
C LEU A 80 15.37 -5.21 -3.60
N PRO A 81 15.58 -3.91 -3.38
CA PRO A 81 16.87 -3.34 -3.00
C PRO A 81 17.21 -3.53 -1.52
N VAL A 82 16.48 -4.39 -0.82
CA VAL A 82 16.64 -4.72 0.61
C VAL A 82 16.67 -6.22 0.80
N GLU A 83 17.38 -6.69 1.81
CA GLU A 83 17.39 -8.10 2.20
C GLU A 83 16.18 -8.39 3.10
N ASN A 84 15.34 -9.33 2.68
CA ASN A 84 14.17 -9.71 3.44
C ASN A 84 14.48 -10.88 4.40
N LEU A 85 14.51 -10.60 5.70
CA LEU A 85 14.72 -11.59 6.78
C LEU A 85 13.39 -12.00 7.45
N TYR A 86 12.24 -11.66 6.87
CA TYR A 86 10.94 -12.07 7.41
C TYR A 86 10.79 -13.59 7.35
N GLU A 87 10.40 -14.21 8.47
CA GLU A 87 10.39 -15.69 8.62
C GLU A 87 9.48 -16.41 7.63
N THR A 88 8.38 -15.77 7.21
CA THR A 88 7.39 -16.33 6.29
C THR A 88 7.14 -15.36 5.11
N PRO A 89 8.12 -15.20 4.21
CA PRO A 89 8.06 -14.18 3.16
C PRO A 89 6.83 -14.29 2.25
N GLU A 90 6.28 -15.51 2.08
CA GLU A 90 5.08 -15.79 1.29
C GLU A 90 3.79 -15.24 1.91
N THR A 91 3.79 -14.92 3.21
CA THR A 91 2.65 -14.35 3.93
C THR A 91 2.77 -12.85 4.16
N LEU A 92 3.91 -12.27 3.79
CA LEU A 92 4.18 -10.85 3.99
C LEU A 92 3.34 -10.00 3.02
N GLY A 93 2.59 -9.04 3.57
CA GLY A 93 1.88 -8.05 2.75
C GLY A 93 2.83 -7.21 1.90
N TYR A 94 2.52 -7.07 0.63
CA TYR A 94 3.38 -6.32 -0.29
C TYR A 94 3.36 -4.81 -0.03
N ASP A 95 2.28 -4.28 0.55
CA ASP A 95 2.16 -2.92 1.07
C ASP A 95 3.21 -2.64 2.15
N ARG A 96 3.41 -3.57 3.09
CA ARG A 96 4.41 -3.48 4.14
C ARG A 96 5.84 -3.45 3.55
N MET A 97 6.10 -4.33 2.60
CA MET A 97 7.39 -4.37 1.92
C MET A 97 7.65 -3.09 1.12
N ALA A 98 6.64 -2.58 0.41
CA ALA A 98 6.77 -1.32 -0.33
C ALA A 98 7.07 -0.13 0.59
N ALA A 99 6.42 -0.07 1.76
CA ALA A 99 6.67 0.98 2.76
C ALA A 99 8.11 0.93 3.29
N VAL A 100 8.63 -0.27 3.58
CA VAL A 100 10.02 -0.47 4.04
C VAL A 100 11.04 -0.06 2.98
N VAL A 101 10.84 -0.49 1.72
CA VAL A 101 11.73 -0.13 0.61
C VAL A 101 11.71 1.38 0.38
N GLY A 102 10.53 2.01 0.41
CA GLY A 102 10.39 3.45 0.26
C GLY A 102 11.09 4.24 1.38
N ALA A 103 10.98 3.77 2.61
CA ALA A 103 11.65 4.39 3.76
C ALA A 103 13.18 4.25 3.67
N TYR A 104 13.67 3.08 3.31
CA TYR A 104 15.10 2.83 3.16
C TYR A 104 15.73 3.65 2.03
N GLU A 105 15.04 3.82 0.91
CA GLU A 105 15.49 4.69 -0.19
C GLU A 105 15.60 6.16 0.23
N GLN A 106 14.73 6.62 1.13
CA GLN A 106 14.75 8.00 1.63
C GLN A 106 15.82 8.20 2.71
N PHE A 107 16.11 7.19 3.51
CA PHE A 107 17.03 7.27 4.66
C PHE A 107 18.06 6.13 4.65
N PRO A 108 18.85 5.98 3.59
CA PRO A 108 19.78 4.85 3.47
C PRO A 108 20.82 4.86 4.59
N GLY A 109 21.24 3.67 5.02
CA GLY A 109 22.27 3.49 6.04
C GLY A 109 21.84 3.85 7.47
N LYS A 110 20.53 3.85 7.75
CA LYS A 110 19.97 4.09 9.08
C LYS A 110 19.07 2.95 9.52
N ASP A 111 19.00 2.75 10.84
CA ASP A 111 17.94 1.94 11.44
C ASP A 111 16.63 2.72 11.38
N ILE A 112 15.58 2.11 10.81
CA ILE A 112 14.30 2.78 10.55
C ILE A 112 13.17 1.94 11.10
N LEU A 113 12.30 2.59 11.89
CA LEU A 113 10.97 2.08 12.22
C LEU A 113 9.95 2.78 11.32
N VAL A 114 9.32 2.01 10.44
CA VAL A 114 8.24 2.49 9.56
C VAL A 114 6.91 2.21 10.23
N ILE A 115 6.05 3.23 10.34
CA ILE A 115 4.70 3.09 10.89
C ILE A 115 3.71 3.56 9.83
N ASP A 116 2.87 2.65 9.35
CA ASP A 116 1.74 2.98 8.48
C ASP A 116 0.44 2.83 9.25
N ALA A 117 -0.33 3.92 9.33
CA ALA A 117 -1.54 4.01 10.14
C ALA A 117 -2.79 4.17 9.24
N GLY A 118 -3.40 3.04 8.91
CA GLY A 118 -4.61 2.96 8.09
C GLY A 118 -5.72 2.12 8.73
N THR A 119 -6.29 1.23 7.96
CA THR A 119 -7.26 0.21 8.44
C THR A 119 -6.66 -0.64 9.54
N CYS A 120 -5.42 -1.08 9.36
CA CYS A 120 -4.53 -1.57 10.40
C CYS A 120 -3.43 -0.53 10.66
N ILE A 121 -2.67 -0.72 11.73
CA ILE A 121 -1.42 -0.02 11.96
C ILE A 121 -0.32 -1.06 11.87
N THR A 122 0.60 -0.90 10.92
CA THR A 122 1.77 -1.75 10.79
C THR A 122 3.00 -1.04 11.36
N TYR A 123 3.92 -1.82 11.86
CA TYR A 123 5.19 -1.37 12.41
C TYR A 123 6.27 -2.23 11.80
N GLU A 124 7.20 -1.68 11.05
CA GLU A 124 8.20 -2.41 10.30
C GLU A 124 9.59 -1.93 10.67
N PHE A 125 10.52 -2.84 10.89
CA PHE A 125 11.90 -2.49 11.21
C PHE A 125 12.87 -2.93 10.12
N ILE A 126 13.66 -1.99 9.62
CA ILE A 126 14.78 -2.24 8.72
C ILE A 126 16.04 -1.61 9.32
N ASP A 127 17.14 -2.37 9.31
CA ASP A 127 18.40 -1.90 9.85
C ASP A 127 19.23 -1.08 8.85
N ALA A 128 20.30 -0.46 9.35
CA ALA A 128 21.20 0.37 8.57
C ALA A 128 21.92 -0.38 7.43
N ALA A 129 21.98 -1.72 7.48
CA ALA A 129 22.54 -2.55 6.42
C ALA A 129 21.50 -2.91 5.32
N GLY A 130 20.26 -2.43 5.43
CA GLY A 130 19.19 -2.72 4.49
C GLY A 130 18.56 -4.08 4.70
N ARG A 131 18.60 -4.65 5.91
CA ARG A 131 17.98 -5.92 6.25
C ARG A 131 16.66 -5.67 6.95
N TYR A 132 15.58 -6.10 6.32
CA TYR A 132 14.22 -6.02 6.87
C TYR A 132 13.97 -7.19 7.82
N HIS A 133 13.78 -6.89 9.09
CA HIS A 133 13.60 -7.87 10.17
C HIS A 133 12.14 -8.25 10.42
N GLY A 134 11.20 -7.61 9.71
CA GLY A 134 9.79 -7.80 9.98
C GLY A 134 9.21 -6.74 10.90
N GLY A 135 8.07 -7.03 11.47
CA GLY A 135 7.34 -6.07 12.26
C GLY A 135 6.11 -6.63 12.94
N ASN A 136 5.16 -5.76 13.24
CA ASN A 136 3.92 -6.09 13.92
C ASN A 136 2.74 -5.41 13.22
N ILE A 137 1.54 -5.99 13.42
CA ILE A 137 0.27 -5.41 12.96
C ILE A 137 -0.65 -5.27 14.15
N SER A 138 -1.26 -4.09 14.29
CA SER A 138 -2.31 -3.85 15.27
C SER A 138 -3.57 -3.30 14.60
N PRO A 139 -4.75 -3.44 15.22
CA PRO A 139 -5.97 -2.84 14.71
C PRO A 139 -5.85 -1.33 14.60
N GLY A 140 -6.30 -0.76 13.48
CA GLY A 140 -6.46 0.68 13.32
C GLY A 140 -7.56 1.25 14.21
N VAL A 141 -7.64 2.57 14.30
CA VAL A 141 -8.54 3.26 15.24
C VAL A 141 -10.01 2.87 15.05
N GLN A 142 -10.48 2.85 13.80
CA GLN A 142 -11.88 2.46 13.51
C GLN A 142 -12.15 0.99 13.83
N MET A 143 -11.19 0.13 13.58
CA MET A 143 -11.29 -1.29 13.90
C MET A 143 -11.39 -1.52 15.42
N ARG A 144 -10.64 -0.74 16.21
CA ARG A 144 -10.73 -0.77 17.68
C ARG A 144 -12.10 -0.33 18.18
N PHE A 145 -12.66 0.74 17.61
CA PHE A 145 -14.01 1.22 17.99
C PHE A 145 -15.09 0.20 17.64
N ARG A 146 -14.99 -0.42 16.45
CA ARG A 146 -15.89 -1.51 16.07
C ARG A 146 -15.76 -2.72 17.00
N ALA A 147 -14.56 -3.15 17.28
CA ALA A 147 -14.33 -4.28 18.19
C ALA A 147 -14.93 -4.04 19.58
N LEU A 148 -14.75 -2.82 20.15
CA LEU A 148 -15.36 -2.46 21.43
C LEU A 148 -16.89 -2.53 21.38
N HIS A 149 -17.50 -2.09 20.29
CA HIS A 149 -18.95 -2.21 20.10
C HIS A 149 -19.41 -3.66 19.92
N GLU A 150 -18.79 -4.38 19.02
CA GLU A 150 -19.21 -5.73 18.62
C GLU A 150 -18.99 -6.77 19.71
N PHE A 151 -17.87 -6.67 20.46
CA PHE A 151 -17.50 -7.66 21.47
C PHE A 151 -17.88 -7.29 22.91
N THR A 152 -18.69 -6.22 23.12
CA THR A 152 -19.20 -5.86 24.44
C THR A 152 -20.71 -5.63 24.41
N GLY A 153 -21.38 -5.93 25.52
CA GLY A 153 -22.85 -5.90 25.57
C GLY A 153 -23.48 -4.49 25.62
N ARG A 154 -22.72 -3.44 25.88
CA ARG A 154 -23.29 -2.10 26.15
C ARG A 154 -22.52 -0.91 25.56
N LEU A 155 -21.36 -1.13 24.96
CA LEU A 155 -20.60 -0.01 24.42
C LEU A 155 -21.20 0.45 23.08
N PRO A 156 -21.50 1.75 22.91
CA PRO A 156 -22.01 2.26 21.65
C PRO A 156 -20.93 2.23 20.57
N LEU A 157 -21.34 2.16 19.31
CA LEU A 157 -20.43 2.36 18.19
C LEU A 157 -20.03 3.85 18.16
N VAL A 158 -18.76 4.11 18.41
CA VAL A 158 -18.17 5.44 18.29
C VAL A 158 -17.59 5.59 16.90
N LEU A 159 -18.06 6.59 16.16
CA LEU A 159 -17.45 6.99 14.90
C LEU A 159 -16.43 8.08 15.17
N ARG A 160 -15.31 8.03 14.49
CA ARG A 160 -14.32 9.11 14.55
C ARG A 160 -14.93 10.34 13.88
N GLU A 161 -15.52 11.23 14.67
CA GLU A 161 -15.74 12.61 14.26
C GLU A 161 -14.39 13.30 14.24
N GLY A 162 -13.78 13.42 13.12
CA GLY A 162 -12.48 14.05 13.10
C GLY A 162 -12.02 14.40 11.71
N ARG A 163 -11.60 15.63 11.59
CA ARG A 163 -10.88 16.16 10.44
C ARG A 163 -9.92 15.10 9.92
N ARG A 164 -9.99 14.79 8.63
CA ARG A 164 -8.87 14.17 7.94
C ARG A 164 -7.69 15.08 8.20
N LEU A 165 -6.67 14.57 8.90
CA LEU A 165 -5.40 15.24 8.90
C LEU A 165 -4.97 15.27 7.43
N PRO A 166 -4.62 16.44 6.88
CA PRO A 166 -4.00 16.47 5.58
C PRO A 166 -2.71 15.65 5.69
N LEU A 167 -2.60 14.66 4.83
CA LEU A 167 -1.36 13.94 4.59
C LEU A 167 -0.43 14.82 3.78
#